data_91fd792f9e36329f5e754a4e73aead16
#
_entry.id   91fd792f9e36329f5e754a4e73aead16
#
_cell.length_a   1.000
_cell.length_b   1.000
_cell.length_c   1.000
_cell.angle_alpha   90.00
_cell.angle_beta   90.00
_cell.angle_gamma   90.00
#
_symmetry.space_group_name_H-M   'P 1'
#
loop_
_entity.id
_entity.type
_entity.pdbx_description
1 polymer ?
#
loop_
_entity_poly.entity_id
_entity_poly.type
_entity_poly.pdbx_seq_one_letter_code
_entity_poly.pdbx_strand_id
1 'polypeptide(L)'
;MDYGVMSSSAVVILIPASIYLGRFPDRYQRSKPFILASYLATGVILFLMSTTRSIFMFQVLYVLMNLSNYISGPATSILIAESYERSSWGRMIGKQRFVEGFAQATGLGLCTFAANALGYGNLLGATPYLVFASFLVALLAIRDPSLYVERFLSRLEGPMEDVEALSFRFNSRGGISKSRFSSSHLGETPKMGVFGIGMILFAFAASIAFTSLPIFLTQKAGFSASLVFGVFFARSLAETFSYLINSRLVTRSGGMAVKGAATIRIIVVLSLSLIPVLAMPASVLLSLMILPMIAFSWSLYSLGTEVIMVQYAGSGGLGVYDAMASIGSSIGGFLGGALPFIVGFEPLFMISSLVFAVALIAFSTSRT
;
A
#
# COMPACT_ATOMS: atom_id res chain seq x y z
N MET A 1 -0.37 -8.08 21.40
CA MET A 1 -0.76 -9.26 20.61
C MET A 1 -2.00 -8.96 19.77
N ASP A 2 -3.03 -8.38 20.35
CA ASP A 2 -4.35 -8.16 19.71
C ASP A 2 -4.28 -7.27 18.44
N TYR A 3 -3.45 -6.22 18.44
CA TYR A 3 -3.27 -5.37 17.25
C TYR A 3 -2.66 -6.13 16.07
N GLY A 4 -1.66 -7.00 16.32
CA GLY A 4 -1.07 -7.85 15.28
C GLY A 4 -2.07 -8.83 14.68
N VAL A 5 -2.89 -9.47 15.52
CA VAL A 5 -3.97 -10.39 15.09
C VAL A 5 -5.02 -9.62 14.29
N MET A 6 -5.43 -8.45 14.77
CA MET A 6 -6.43 -7.61 14.09
C MET A 6 -5.94 -7.15 12.71
N SER A 7 -4.71 -6.66 12.62
CA SER A 7 -4.10 -6.22 11.36
C SER A 7 -3.93 -7.39 10.39
N SER A 8 -3.40 -8.53 10.85
CA SER A 8 -3.15 -9.70 10.00
C SER A 8 -4.42 -10.33 9.50
N SER A 9 -5.47 -10.44 10.31
CA SER A 9 -6.75 -10.99 9.89
C SER A 9 -7.40 -10.17 8.78
N ALA A 10 -7.29 -8.83 8.85
CA ALA A 10 -7.76 -7.96 7.80
C ALA A 10 -7.02 -8.19 6.48
N VAL A 11 -5.68 -8.30 6.53
CA VAL A 11 -4.86 -8.49 5.32
C VAL A 11 -5.05 -9.89 4.73
N VAL A 12 -5.20 -10.95 5.53
CA VAL A 12 -5.48 -12.32 5.04
C VAL A 12 -6.77 -12.35 4.21
N ILE A 13 -7.82 -11.67 4.67
CA ILE A 13 -9.10 -11.61 3.96
C ILE A 13 -8.99 -10.77 2.68
N LEU A 14 -8.09 -9.78 2.65
CA LEU A 14 -7.83 -8.99 1.45
C LEU A 14 -7.18 -9.80 0.32
N ILE A 15 -6.47 -10.89 0.60
CA ILE A 15 -5.82 -11.72 -0.44
C ILE A 15 -6.85 -12.26 -1.45
N PRO A 16 -7.86 -13.06 -1.06
CA PRO A 16 -8.89 -13.49 -2.00
C PRO A 16 -9.72 -12.30 -2.51
N ALA A 17 -9.97 -11.30 -1.67
CA ALA A 17 -10.73 -10.11 -2.05
C ALA A 17 -10.05 -9.34 -3.18
N SER A 18 -8.72 -9.19 -3.17
CA SER A 18 -7.96 -8.50 -4.23
C SER A 18 -8.12 -9.18 -5.59
N ILE A 19 -8.14 -10.51 -5.61
CA ILE A 19 -8.30 -11.29 -6.85
C ILE A 19 -9.73 -11.16 -7.39
N TYR A 20 -10.74 -11.20 -6.51
CA TYR A 20 -12.14 -11.15 -6.93
C TYR A 20 -12.62 -9.71 -7.17
N LEU A 21 -12.43 -8.83 -6.20
CA LEU A 21 -12.94 -7.45 -6.24
C LEU A 21 -12.20 -6.57 -7.25
N GLY A 22 -10.91 -6.83 -7.49
CA GLY A 22 -10.13 -6.13 -8.51
C GLY A 22 -10.67 -6.31 -9.93
N ARG A 23 -11.45 -7.37 -10.19
CA ARG A 23 -12.07 -7.63 -11.50
C ARG A 23 -13.46 -7.02 -11.66
N PHE A 24 -14.11 -6.59 -10.57
CA PHE A 24 -15.48 -6.06 -10.63
C PHE A 24 -15.58 -4.76 -11.42
N PRO A 25 -14.74 -3.73 -11.20
CA PRO A 25 -14.81 -2.49 -11.97
C PRO A 25 -14.59 -2.72 -13.46
N ASP A 26 -13.67 -3.62 -13.84
CA ASP A 26 -13.43 -3.99 -15.24
C ASP A 26 -14.67 -4.61 -15.91
N ARG A 27 -15.39 -5.46 -15.15
CA ARG A 27 -16.58 -6.15 -15.66
C ARG A 27 -17.76 -5.20 -15.85
N TYR A 28 -17.96 -4.25 -14.93
CA TYR A 28 -19.10 -3.35 -14.96
C TYR A 28 -18.83 -2.04 -15.71
N GLN A 29 -17.57 -1.73 -16.03
CA GLN A 29 -17.14 -0.53 -16.78
C GLN A 29 -17.63 0.80 -16.18
N ARG A 30 -17.93 0.83 -14.90
CA ARG A 30 -18.37 2.01 -14.15
C ARG A 30 -17.60 2.09 -12.85
N SER A 31 -16.76 3.10 -12.69
CA SER A 31 -15.92 3.28 -11.50
C SER A 31 -16.63 4.04 -10.39
N LYS A 32 -17.46 5.03 -10.74
CA LYS A 32 -18.16 5.90 -9.77
C LYS A 32 -18.99 5.13 -8.73
N PRO A 33 -19.89 4.18 -9.08
CA PRO A 33 -20.73 3.51 -8.09
C PRO A 33 -19.91 2.70 -7.08
N PHE A 34 -18.76 2.12 -7.49
CA PHE A 34 -17.87 1.36 -6.60
C PHE A 34 -17.16 2.28 -5.60
N ILE A 35 -16.70 3.45 -6.05
CA ILE A 35 -16.10 4.45 -5.18
C ILE A 35 -17.12 4.97 -4.17
N LEU A 36 -18.33 5.31 -4.61
CA LEU A 36 -19.40 5.79 -3.73
C LEU A 36 -19.84 4.72 -2.72
N ALA A 37 -20.00 3.46 -3.16
CA ALA A 37 -20.35 2.35 -2.28
C ALA A 37 -19.27 2.12 -1.22
N SER A 38 -17.99 2.24 -1.56
CA SER A 38 -16.87 2.15 -0.63
C SER A 38 -16.93 3.23 0.46
N TYR A 39 -17.13 4.51 0.08
CA TYR A 39 -17.25 5.61 1.05
C TYR A 39 -18.45 5.43 1.97
N LEU A 40 -19.62 5.10 1.41
CA LEU A 40 -20.84 4.90 2.19
C LEU A 40 -20.68 3.74 3.19
N ALA A 41 -20.19 2.57 2.72
CA ALA A 41 -19.96 1.41 3.55
C ALA A 41 -18.93 1.71 4.65
N THR A 42 -17.82 2.37 4.33
CA THR A 42 -16.81 2.76 5.31
C THR A 42 -17.40 3.71 6.37
N GLY A 43 -18.21 4.69 5.98
CA GLY A 43 -18.88 5.60 6.91
C GLY A 43 -19.80 4.87 7.89
N VAL A 44 -20.63 3.95 7.38
CA VAL A 44 -21.53 3.11 8.21
C VAL A 44 -20.73 2.22 9.16
N ILE A 45 -19.67 1.55 8.66
CA ILE A 45 -18.84 0.67 9.47
C ILE A 45 -18.14 1.46 10.59
N LEU A 46 -17.57 2.63 10.30
CA LEU A 46 -16.94 3.48 11.30
C LEU A 46 -17.95 3.96 12.36
N PHE A 47 -19.18 4.28 11.96
CA PHE A 47 -20.24 4.60 12.90
C PHE A 47 -20.54 3.44 13.84
N LEU A 48 -20.65 2.21 13.32
CA LEU A 48 -20.83 1.01 14.14
C LEU A 48 -19.61 0.75 15.05
N MET A 49 -18.38 0.98 14.56
CA MET A 49 -17.18 0.85 15.37
C MET A 49 -17.15 1.84 16.54
N SER A 50 -17.62 3.06 16.34
CA SER A 50 -17.63 4.08 17.40
C SER A 50 -18.63 3.77 18.52
N THR A 51 -19.67 2.99 18.25
CA THR A 51 -20.70 2.60 19.23
C THR A 51 -20.45 1.23 19.87
N THR A 52 -19.59 0.41 19.26
CA THR A 52 -19.31 -0.96 19.72
C THR A 52 -18.40 -0.98 20.93
N ARG A 53 -18.77 -1.82 21.94
CA ARG A 53 -17.96 -2.09 23.13
C ARG A 53 -17.29 -3.47 23.13
N SER A 54 -17.65 -4.34 22.19
CA SER A 54 -17.10 -5.69 22.06
C SER A 54 -15.84 -5.68 21.20
N ILE A 55 -14.72 -6.18 21.72
CA ILE A 55 -13.44 -6.31 21.01
C ILE A 55 -13.62 -7.18 19.75
N PHE A 56 -14.35 -8.28 19.86
CA PHE A 56 -14.60 -9.18 18.73
C PHE A 56 -15.39 -8.45 17.61
N MET A 57 -16.47 -7.74 17.97
CA MET A 57 -17.26 -6.98 16.99
C MET A 57 -16.43 -5.87 16.35
N PHE A 58 -15.59 -5.20 17.14
CA PHE A 58 -14.67 -4.18 16.63
C PHE A 58 -13.69 -4.77 15.61
N GLN A 59 -13.15 -5.97 15.87
CA GLN A 59 -12.26 -6.68 14.94
C GLN A 59 -12.98 -7.04 13.63
N VAL A 60 -14.19 -7.57 13.69
CA VAL A 60 -14.99 -7.88 12.51
C VAL A 60 -15.26 -6.63 11.68
N LEU A 61 -15.67 -5.53 12.33
CA LEU A 61 -15.90 -4.25 11.67
C LEU A 61 -14.62 -3.68 11.05
N TYR A 62 -13.47 -3.83 11.72
CA TYR A 62 -12.18 -3.42 11.18
C TYR A 62 -11.83 -4.17 9.88
N VAL A 63 -12.07 -5.47 9.83
CA VAL A 63 -11.88 -6.29 8.62
C VAL A 63 -12.81 -5.81 7.50
N LEU A 64 -14.09 -5.59 7.80
CA LEU A 64 -15.08 -5.10 6.83
C LEU A 64 -14.73 -3.71 6.31
N MET A 65 -14.20 -2.83 7.17
CA MET A 65 -13.71 -1.50 6.78
C MET A 65 -12.57 -1.60 5.76
N ASN A 66 -11.56 -2.45 6.03
CA ASN A 66 -10.45 -2.65 5.11
C ASN A 66 -10.93 -3.23 3.76
N LEU A 67 -11.87 -4.18 3.79
CA LEU A 67 -12.47 -4.75 2.58
C LEU A 67 -13.23 -3.69 1.77
N SER A 68 -13.99 -2.84 2.45
CA SER A 68 -14.72 -1.74 1.82
C SER A 68 -13.78 -0.72 1.16
N ASN A 69 -12.71 -0.33 1.86
CA ASN A 69 -11.70 0.58 1.32
C ASN A 69 -10.94 0.00 0.13
N TYR A 70 -10.70 -1.32 0.13
CA TYR A 70 -10.00 -1.97 -0.97
C TYR A 70 -10.74 -1.83 -2.31
N ILE A 71 -12.08 -1.78 -2.31
CA ILE A 71 -12.89 -1.66 -3.53
C ILE A 71 -12.60 -0.35 -4.28
N SER A 72 -12.31 0.74 -3.57
CA SER A 72 -12.07 2.05 -4.18
C SER A 72 -10.74 2.16 -4.94
N GLY A 73 -9.70 1.43 -4.52
CA GLY A 73 -8.37 1.50 -5.13
C GLY A 73 -8.35 1.12 -6.62
N PRO A 74 -8.71 -0.11 -6.99
CA PRO A 74 -8.82 -0.52 -8.39
C PRO A 74 -9.76 0.36 -9.20
N ALA A 75 -10.91 0.75 -8.64
CA ALA A 75 -11.88 1.62 -9.32
C ALA A 75 -11.29 3.00 -9.66
N THR A 76 -10.48 3.57 -8.76
CA THR A 76 -9.81 4.86 -9.00
C THR A 76 -8.72 4.74 -10.06
N SER A 77 -7.92 3.66 -10.03
CA SER A 77 -6.88 3.40 -11.02
C SER A 77 -7.46 3.22 -12.42
N ILE A 78 -8.60 2.52 -12.53
CA ILE A 78 -9.33 2.37 -13.81
C ILE A 78 -9.86 3.72 -14.28
N LEU A 79 -10.46 4.52 -13.39
CA LEU A 79 -10.95 5.86 -13.73
C LEU A 79 -9.84 6.75 -14.29
N ILE A 80 -8.62 6.68 -13.72
CA ILE A 80 -7.45 7.39 -14.24
C ILE A 80 -7.05 6.86 -15.62
N ALA A 81 -6.98 5.54 -15.76
CA ALA A 81 -6.61 4.91 -17.03
C ALA A 81 -7.60 5.22 -18.16
N GLU A 82 -8.87 5.42 -17.83
CA GLU A 82 -9.92 5.79 -18.76
C GLU A 82 -9.94 7.27 -19.10
N SER A 83 -9.52 8.11 -18.17
CA SER A 83 -9.60 9.58 -18.32
C SER A 83 -8.36 10.19 -18.97
N TYR A 84 -7.23 9.47 -19.00
CA TYR A 84 -5.94 10.01 -19.43
C TYR A 84 -5.23 9.08 -20.42
N GLU A 85 -4.40 9.66 -21.31
CA GLU A 85 -3.53 8.91 -22.22
C GLU A 85 -2.45 8.11 -21.47
N ARG A 86 -2.03 6.97 -22.01
CA ARG A 86 -0.99 6.09 -21.44
C ARG A 86 0.30 6.82 -21.08
N SER A 87 0.73 7.78 -21.89
CA SER A 87 1.93 8.60 -21.67
C SER A 87 1.88 9.43 -20.37
N SER A 88 0.68 9.70 -19.84
CA SER A 88 0.46 10.52 -18.65
C SER A 88 0.09 9.71 -17.39
N TRP A 89 -0.13 8.39 -17.51
CA TRP A 89 -0.57 7.54 -16.38
C TRP A 89 0.35 7.63 -15.17
N GLY A 90 1.66 7.47 -15.35
CA GLY A 90 2.62 7.57 -14.24
C GLY A 90 2.55 8.89 -13.49
N ARG A 91 2.35 10.00 -14.23
CA ARG A 91 2.18 11.34 -13.64
C ARG A 91 0.86 11.45 -12.88
N MET A 92 -0.23 10.89 -13.40
CA MET A 92 -1.55 10.98 -12.77
C MET A 92 -1.64 10.07 -11.54
N ILE A 93 -1.11 8.86 -11.60
CA ILE A 93 -0.96 7.98 -10.44
C ILE A 93 -0.09 8.65 -9.37
N GLY A 94 1.03 9.26 -9.75
CA GLY A 94 1.87 10.01 -8.82
C GLY A 94 1.13 11.17 -8.14
N LYS A 95 0.29 11.91 -8.86
CA LYS A 95 -0.56 12.97 -8.29
C LYS A 95 -1.62 12.39 -7.34
N GLN A 96 -2.24 11.28 -7.70
CA GLN A 96 -3.21 10.60 -6.83
C GLN A 96 -2.55 10.20 -5.52
N ARG A 97 -1.40 9.52 -5.57
CA ARG A 97 -0.64 9.11 -4.38
C ARG A 97 -0.19 10.31 -3.54
N PHE A 98 0.16 11.42 -4.18
CA PHE A 98 0.46 12.67 -3.48
C PHE A 98 -0.75 13.19 -2.70
N VAL A 99 -1.93 13.25 -3.34
CA VAL A 99 -3.17 13.72 -2.68
C VAL A 99 -3.59 12.79 -1.55
N GLU A 100 -3.52 11.48 -1.74
CA GLU A 100 -3.78 10.46 -0.71
C GLU A 100 -2.83 10.65 0.50
N GLY A 101 -1.53 10.76 0.23
CA GLY A 101 -0.53 10.97 1.27
C GLY A 101 -0.70 12.30 2.01
N PHE A 102 -1.06 13.37 1.29
CA PHE A 102 -1.35 14.67 1.89
C PHE A 102 -2.59 14.62 2.80
N ALA A 103 -3.65 13.95 2.36
CA ALA A 103 -4.86 13.74 3.17
C ALA A 103 -4.54 12.92 4.42
N GLN A 104 -3.74 11.86 4.29
CA GLN A 104 -3.27 11.04 5.43
C GLN A 104 -2.43 11.87 6.41
N ALA A 105 -1.48 12.65 5.92
CA ALA A 105 -0.67 13.53 6.75
C ALA A 105 -1.53 14.57 7.50
N THR A 106 -2.49 15.19 6.80
CA THR A 106 -3.42 16.14 7.40
C THR A 106 -4.24 15.48 8.51
N GLY A 107 -4.77 14.27 8.26
CA GLY A 107 -5.49 13.48 9.26
C GLY A 107 -4.64 13.19 10.51
N LEU A 108 -3.40 12.73 10.33
CA LEU A 108 -2.47 12.49 11.44
C LEU A 108 -2.11 13.77 12.19
N GLY A 109 -1.91 14.88 11.47
CA GLY A 109 -1.67 16.20 12.07
C GLY A 109 -2.85 16.64 12.93
N LEU A 110 -4.06 16.55 12.41
CA LEU A 110 -5.28 16.87 13.18
C LEU A 110 -5.42 15.97 14.42
N CYS A 111 -5.15 14.67 14.29
CA CYS A 111 -5.15 13.74 15.42
C CYS A 111 -4.12 14.12 16.49
N THR A 112 -2.95 14.64 16.11
CA THR A 112 -1.92 15.08 17.06
C THR A 112 -2.43 16.17 18.00
N PHE A 113 -3.17 17.13 17.47
CA PHE A 113 -3.75 18.23 18.26
C PHE A 113 -5.06 17.83 18.95
N ALA A 114 -5.93 17.13 18.24
CA ALA A 114 -7.25 16.79 18.71
C ALA A 114 -7.26 15.67 19.77
N ALA A 115 -6.27 14.78 19.78
CA ALA A 115 -6.17 13.71 20.76
C ALA A 115 -6.06 14.23 22.19
N ASN A 116 -5.34 15.33 22.38
CA ASN A 116 -5.17 15.95 23.71
C ASN A 116 -6.42 16.75 24.14
N ALA A 117 -7.17 17.33 23.17
CA ALA A 117 -8.31 18.19 23.46
C ALA A 117 -9.62 17.40 23.61
N LEU A 118 -9.86 16.39 22.80
CA LEU A 118 -11.14 15.68 22.69
C LEU A 118 -11.12 14.27 23.30
N GLY A 119 -9.94 13.68 23.45
CA GLY A 119 -9.78 12.27 23.82
C GLY A 119 -10.07 11.30 22.66
N TYR A 120 -9.55 10.09 22.74
CA TYR A 120 -9.60 9.10 21.64
C TYR A 120 -11.02 8.63 21.28
N GLY A 121 -11.90 8.50 22.28
CA GLY A 121 -13.28 8.06 22.03
C GLY A 121 -14.08 9.04 21.19
N ASN A 122 -13.95 10.33 21.46
CA ASN A 122 -14.63 11.38 20.71
C ASN A 122 -14.06 11.54 19.29
N LEU A 123 -12.76 11.33 19.13
CA LEU A 123 -12.13 11.30 17.80
C LEU A 123 -12.70 10.18 16.94
N LEU A 124 -12.80 8.97 17.48
CA LEU A 124 -13.38 7.84 16.76
C LEU A 124 -14.84 8.12 16.39
N GLY A 125 -15.60 8.78 17.28
CA GLY A 125 -17.00 9.18 17.03
C GLY A 125 -17.15 10.27 15.96
N ALA A 126 -16.15 11.14 15.76
CA ALA A 126 -16.17 12.18 14.74
C ALA A 126 -15.83 11.67 13.33
N THR A 127 -15.04 10.57 13.21
CA THR A 127 -14.55 10.05 11.94
C THR A 127 -15.66 9.69 10.93
N PRO A 128 -16.78 9.06 11.31
CA PRO A 128 -17.87 8.74 10.37
C PRO A 128 -18.43 9.95 9.65
N TYR A 129 -18.57 11.07 10.34
CA TYR A 129 -19.12 12.31 9.75
C TYR A 129 -18.20 12.88 8.66
N LEU A 130 -16.88 12.77 8.85
CA LEU A 130 -15.91 13.17 7.84
C LEU A 130 -15.98 12.27 6.59
N VAL A 131 -16.20 10.97 6.78
CA VAL A 131 -16.36 10.02 5.66
C VAL A 131 -17.67 10.26 4.92
N PHE A 132 -18.77 10.55 5.62
CA PHE A 132 -20.04 10.93 4.96
C PHE A 132 -19.92 12.27 4.21
N ALA A 133 -19.20 13.24 4.74
CA ALA A 133 -18.90 14.47 4.00
C ALA A 133 -18.08 14.17 2.73
N SER A 134 -17.07 13.30 2.82
CA SER A 134 -16.28 12.85 1.66
C SER A 134 -17.15 12.11 0.63
N PHE A 135 -18.11 11.29 1.07
CA PHE A 135 -19.09 10.66 0.18
C PHE A 135 -19.89 11.69 -0.61
N LEU A 136 -20.40 12.75 0.06
CA LEU A 136 -21.15 13.82 -0.60
C LEU A 136 -20.30 14.57 -1.63
N VAL A 137 -19.05 14.89 -1.27
CA VAL A 137 -18.11 15.52 -2.20
C VAL A 137 -17.84 14.61 -3.40
N ALA A 138 -17.60 13.31 -3.18
CA ALA A 138 -17.36 12.33 -4.24
C ALA A 138 -18.58 12.18 -5.16
N LEU A 139 -19.80 12.19 -4.60
CA LEU A 139 -21.05 12.11 -5.36
C LEU A 139 -21.18 13.26 -6.37
N LEU A 140 -20.77 14.47 -5.97
CA LEU A 140 -20.84 15.68 -6.79
C LEU A 140 -19.65 15.82 -7.74
N ALA A 141 -18.44 15.45 -7.30
CA ALA A 141 -17.20 15.70 -8.04
C ALA A 141 -16.87 14.62 -9.07
N ILE A 142 -17.16 13.34 -8.76
CA ILE A 142 -16.79 12.22 -9.65
C ILE A 142 -17.79 12.12 -10.80
N ARG A 143 -17.28 12.14 -12.02
CA ARG A 143 -18.03 11.88 -13.26
C ARG A 143 -17.42 10.68 -13.95
N ASP A 144 -18.24 9.69 -14.31
CA ASP A 144 -17.79 8.61 -15.20
C ASP A 144 -17.56 9.20 -16.60
N PRO A 145 -16.43 8.90 -17.26
CA PRO A 145 -16.20 9.34 -18.62
C PRO A 145 -17.25 8.74 -19.57
N SER A 146 -17.71 9.54 -20.52
CA SER A 146 -18.77 9.16 -21.50
C SER A 146 -18.33 8.14 -22.56
N LEU A 147 -17.18 7.51 -22.39
CA LEU A 147 -16.56 6.55 -23.33
C LEU A 147 -17.31 5.22 -23.48
N TYR A 148 -18.44 5.05 -22.79
CA TYR A 148 -19.23 3.81 -22.83
C TYR A 148 -19.72 3.47 -24.25
N VAL A 149 -20.12 4.48 -25.01
CA VAL A 149 -20.64 4.29 -26.37
C VAL A 149 -19.53 3.95 -27.38
N GLU A 150 -18.39 4.63 -27.29
CA GLU A 150 -17.23 4.38 -28.19
C GLU A 150 -16.61 3.00 -27.95
N ARG A 151 -16.52 2.55 -26.70
CA ARG A 151 -15.99 1.21 -26.38
C ARG A 151 -16.95 0.10 -26.72
N PHE A 152 -18.25 0.34 -26.61
CA PHE A 152 -19.26 -0.60 -27.04
C PHE A 152 -19.18 -0.77 -28.58
N LEU A 153 -19.00 0.32 -29.30
CA LEU A 153 -18.83 0.30 -30.78
C LEU A 153 -17.49 -0.35 -31.17
N SER A 154 -16.38 -0.06 -30.50
CA SER A 154 -15.08 -0.68 -30.80
C SER A 154 -15.04 -2.18 -30.51
N ARG A 155 -15.86 -2.67 -29.56
CA ARG A 155 -16.03 -4.12 -29.32
C ARG A 155 -16.88 -4.80 -30.36
N LEU A 156 -17.80 -4.08 -31.00
CA LEU A 156 -18.59 -4.61 -32.11
C LEU A 156 -17.77 -4.64 -33.41
N GLU A 157 -16.77 -3.80 -33.54
CA GLU A 157 -15.89 -3.68 -34.71
C GLU A 157 -14.59 -4.50 -34.62
N GLY A 158 -14.20 -4.96 -33.43
CA GLY A 158 -12.98 -5.73 -33.20
C GLY A 158 -13.14 -7.22 -33.46
N PRO A 159 -12.30 -7.84 -34.29
CA PRO A 159 -12.30 -9.30 -34.47
C PRO A 159 -11.87 -10.01 -33.18
N MET A 160 -12.33 -11.25 -33.04
CA MET A 160 -12.22 -12.20 -31.95
C MET A 160 -10.81 -12.45 -31.30
N GLU A 161 -9.85 -11.53 -31.40
CA GLU A 161 -8.52 -11.67 -30.79
C GLU A 161 -8.52 -11.51 -29.26
N ASP A 162 -9.56 -10.89 -28.69
CA ASP A 162 -9.64 -10.65 -27.24
C ASP A 162 -10.13 -11.86 -26.42
N VAL A 163 -10.59 -12.92 -27.05
CA VAL A 163 -11.01 -14.15 -26.35
C VAL A 163 -9.80 -14.95 -25.84
N GLU A 164 -8.63 -14.79 -26.45
CA GLU A 164 -7.39 -15.43 -25.97
C GLU A 164 -6.80 -14.75 -24.71
N ALA A 165 -7.07 -13.48 -24.48
CA ALA A 165 -6.64 -12.77 -23.27
C ALA A 165 -7.39 -13.21 -22.00
N LEU A 166 -8.54 -13.85 -22.12
CA LEU A 166 -9.36 -14.39 -21.01
C LEU A 166 -8.97 -15.81 -20.59
N SER A 167 -8.10 -16.49 -21.35
CA SER A 167 -7.57 -17.80 -20.99
C SER A 167 -6.22 -17.69 -20.29
N PHE A 168 -6.12 -16.92 -19.21
CA PHE A 168 -5.03 -17.06 -18.26
C PHE A 168 -5.24 -18.38 -17.50
N ARG A 169 -5.11 -19.48 -18.22
CA ARG A 169 -4.92 -20.80 -17.62
C ARG A 169 -3.57 -20.76 -16.92
N PHE A 170 -3.60 -21.03 -15.63
CA PHE A 170 -2.48 -21.60 -14.89
C PHE A 170 -2.05 -22.91 -15.59
N ASN A 171 -1.37 -22.80 -16.69
CA ASN A 171 -0.77 -23.93 -17.35
C ASN A 171 0.74 -23.78 -17.21
N SER A 172 1.30 -24.61 -16.35
CA SER A 172 2.72 -24.71 -16.02
C SER A 172 3.60 -25.19 -17.18
N ARG A 173 3.19 -24.99 -18.41
CA ARG A 173 4.00 -25.29 -19.59
C ARG A 173 3.93 -24.14 -20.59
N GLY A 174 4.92 -23.29 -20.52
CA GLY A 174 5.55 -22.58 -21.62
C GLY A 174 4.67 -21.70 -22.48
N GLY A 175 5.00 -20.43 -22.58
CA GLY A 175 4.59 -19.56 -23.65
C GLY A 175 3.88 -18.30 -23.17
N ILE A 176 4.66 -17.38 -22.65
CA ILE A 176 4.27 -15.97 -22.55
C ILE A 176 3.97 -15.51 -23.99
N SER A 177 2.71 -15.28 -24.29
CA SER A 177 2.29 -14.62 -25.54
C SER A 177 3.08 -13.31 -25.66
N LYS A 178 3.97 -13.25 -26.65
CA LYS A 178 4.70 -12.06 -27.05
C LYS A 178 3.70 -11.00 -27.50
N SER A 179 3.20 -10.17 -26.58
CA SER A 179 2.61 -8.90 -27.01
C SER A 179 3.69 -8.16 -27.79
N ARG A 180 3.39 -7.80 -29.05
CA ARG A 180 4.28 -7.07 -29.95
C ARG A 180 4.61 -5.67 -29.38
N PHE A 181 5.40 -5.65 -28.33
CA PHE A 181 6.14 -4.46 -27.98
C PHE A 181 7.49 -4.60 -28.68
N SER A 182 7.76 -3.70 -29.61
CA SER A 182 9.04 -3.63 -30.33
C SER A 182 10.18 -3.56 -29.33
N SER A 183 10.77 -4.72 -29.05
CA SER A 183 11.87 -4.91 -28.09
C SER A 183 13.21 -4.73 -28.82
N SER A 184 13.50 -3.52 -29.31
CA SER A 184 14.81 -3.26 -29.91
C SER A 184 15.91 -2.83 -28.93
N HIS A 185 15.62 -2.71 -27.61
CA HIS A 185 16.63 -2.30 -26.62
C HIS A 185 16.49 -2.93 -25.23
N LEU A 186 15.82 -4.07 -25.04
CA LEU A 186 15.69 -4.66 -23.70
C LEU A 186 16.48 -5.98 -23.64
N GLY A 187 17.49 -5.97 -22.78
CA GLY A 187 18.18 -7.17 -22.32
C GLY A 187 17.23 -8.24 -21.78
N GLU A 188 17.77 -9.39 -21.40
CA GLU A 188 17.04 -10.59 -20.94
C GLU A 188 15.76 -10.30 -20.13
N THR A 189 14.67 -11.00 -20.44
CA THR A 189 13.39 -10.87 -19.73
C THR A 189 13.56 -11.13 -18.23
N PRO A 190 13.08 -10.25 -17.35
CA PRO A 190 13.25 -10.43 -15.91
C PRO A 190 12.60 -11.72 -15.43
N LYS A 191 13.23 -12.39 -14.48
CA LYS A 191 12.70 -13.58 -13.82
C LYS A 191 11.59 -13.17 -12.85
N MET A 192 10.37 -12.97 -13.37
CA MET A 192 9.23 -12.45 -12.61
C MET A 192 8.90 -13.28 -11.35
N GLY A 193 9.12 -14.60 -11.36
CA GLY A 193 8.95 -15.43 -10.18
C GLY A 193 9.90 -15.06 -9.03
N VAL A 194 11.18 -14.84 -9.35
CA VAL A 194 12.18 -14.41 -8.35
C VAL A 194 11.89 -12.99 -7.85
N PHE A 195 11.46 -12.10 -8.75
CA PHE A 195 11.04 -10.76 -8.40
C PHE A 195 9.86 -10.78 -7.42
N GLY A 196 8.84 -11.62 -7.68
CA GLY A 196 7.68 -11.82 -6.81
C GLY A 196 8.05 -12.33 -5.41
N ILE A 197 9.01 -13.26 -5.32
CA ILE A 197 9.56 -13.70 -4.02
C ILE A 197 10.21 -12.51 -3.29
N GLY A 198 10.98 -11.69 -3.99
CA GLY A 198 11.57 -10.47 -3.43
C GLY A 198 10.50 -9.52 -2.87
N MET A 199 9.37 -9.38 -3.56
CA MET A 199 8.24 -8.55 -3.11
C MET A 199 7.58 -9.10 -1.84
N ILE A 200 7.33 -10.40 -1.78
CA ILE A 200 6.77 -11.08 -0.59
C ILE A 200 7.70 -10.85 0.60
N LEU A 201 9.00 -11.08 0.43
CA LEU A 201 10.01 -10.91 1.48
C LEU A 201 10.12 -9.45 1.92
N PHE A 202 10.08 -8.50 1.00
CA PHE A 202 10.11 -7.07 1.33
C PHE A 202 8.88 -6.64 2.13
N ALA A 203 7.68 -7.05 1.70
CA ALA A 203 6.42 -6.76 2.40
C ALA A 203 6.38 -7.43 3.79
N PHE A 204 6.86 -8.67 3.89
CA PHE A 204 7.00 -9.40 5.15
C PHE A 204 7.93 -8.69 6.13
N ALA A 205 9.15 -8.32 5.70
CA ALA A 205 10.11 -7.59 6.53
C ALA A 205 9.56 -6.22 6.98
N ALA A 206 8.92 -5.49 6.06
CA ALA A 206 8.30 -4.22 6.37
C ALA A 206 7.23 -4.38 7.46
N SER A 207 6.34 -5.35 7.33
CA SER A 207 5.25 -5.57 8.28
C SER A 207 5.75 -6.04 9.66
N ILE A 208 6.79 -6.88 9.72
CA ILE A 208 7.44 -7.25 11.00
C ILE A 208 7.88 -5.98 11.75
N ALA A 209 8.63 -5.11 11.10
CA ALA A 209 9.19 -3.93 11.76
C ALA A 209 8.12 -2.89 12.12
N PHE A 210 7.15 -2.64 11.21
CA PHE A 210 6.22 -1.51 11.37
C PHE A 210 5.00 -1.80 12.21
N THR A 211 4.56 -3.06 12.31
CA THR A 211 3.45 -3.42 13.19
C THR A 211 3.79 -3.16 14.67
N SER A 212 5.04 -3.40 15.05
CA SER A 212 5.51 -3.19 16.43
C SER A 212 6.04 -1.78 16.70
N LEU A 213 6.27 -0.96 15.67
CA LEU A 213 6.95 0.34 15.80
C LEU A 213 6.24 1.33 16.74
N PRO A 214 4.91 1.53 16.72
CA PRO A 214 4.24 2.42 17.66
C PRO A 214 4.40 1.97 19.11
N ILE A 215 4.32 0.66 19.37
CA ILE A 215 4.48 0.05 20.68
C ILE A 215 5.94 0.21 21.17
N PHE A 216 6.90 0.00 20.28
CA PHE A 216 8.31 0.22 20.57
C PHE A 216 8.62 1.67 20.98
N LEU A 217 8.09 2.66 20.22
CA LEU A 217 8.30 4.08 20.54
C LEU A 217 7.69 4.48 21.88
N THR A 218 6.52 3.92 22.24
CA THR A 218 5.89 4.21 23.52
C THR A 218 6.55 3.49 24.69
N GLN A 219 6.80 2.18 24.57
CA GLN A 219 7.23 1.35 25.68
C GLN A 219 8.76 1.36 25.92
N LYS A 220 9.55 1.43 24.85
CA LYS A 220 11.02 1.37 24.93
C LYS A 220 11.67 2.74 24.80
N ALA A 221 11.20 3.58 23.89
CA ALA A 221 11.73 4.93 23.73
C ALA A 221 11.07 5.97 24.67
N GLY A 222 9.97 5.59 25.37
CA GLY A 222 9.29 6.46 26.32
C GLY A 222 8.53 7.64 25.70
N PHE A 223 8.17 7.55 24.42
CA PHE A 223 7.47 8.61 23.71
C PHE A 223 6.01 8.72 24.19
N SER A 224 5.54 9.94 24.39
CA SER A 224 4.11 10.18 24.60
C SER A 224 3.32 9.85 23.32
N ALA A 225 2.04 9.54 23.46
CA ALA A 225 1.18 9.26 22.31
C ALA A 225 1.16 10.42 21.31
N SER A 226 1.12 11.67 21.79
CA SER A 226 1.18 12.87 20.94
C SER A 226 2.50 12.94 20.15
N LEU A 227 3.64 12.60 20.79
CA LEU A 227 4.93 12.58 20.12
C LEU A 227 5.01 11.48 19.06
N VAL A 228 4.45 10.30 19.34
CA VAL A 228 4.34 9.21 18.33
C VAL A 228 3.54 9.68 17.12
N PHE A 229 2.37 10.29 17.31
CA PHE A 229 1.60 10.87 16.20
C PHE A 229 2.39 11.93 15.44
N GLY A 230 3.12 12.82 16.14
CA GLY A 230 3.95 13.84 15.51
C GLY A 230 5.06 13.25 14.63
N VAL A 231 5.72 12.20 15.09
CA VAL A 231 6.77 11.49 14.32
C VAL A 231 6.17 10.77 13.11
N PHE A 232 5.00 10.15 13.26
CA PHE A 232 4.29 9.52 12.13
C PHE A 232 3.73 10.55 11.15
N PHE A 233 3.32 11.73 11.62
CA PHE A 233 2.96 12.87 10.78
C PHE A 233 4.13 13.31 9.90
N ALA A 234 5.34 13.51 10.50
CA ALA A 234 6.54 13.85 9.76
C ALA A 234 6.90 12.77 8.72
N ARG A 235 6.77 11.48 9.09
CA ARG A 235 6.92 10.36 8.16
C ARG A 235 5.95 10.47 6.98
N SER A 236 4.67 10.71 7.25
CA SER A 236 3.62 10.78 6.22
C SER A 236 3.83 11.96 5.27
N LEU A 237 4.25 13.12 5.78
CA LEU A 237 4.66 14.25 4.94
C LEU A 237 5.83 13.87 4.03
N ALA A 238 6.88 13.26 4.60
CA ALA A 238 8.03 12.83 3.82
C ALA A 238 7.65 11.82 2.72
N GLU A 239 6.74 10.88 3.02
CA GLU A 239 6.21 9.93 2.05
C GLU A 239 5.52 10.65 0.89
N THR A 240 4.65 11.59 1.21
CA THR A 240 3.91 12.42 0.24
C THR A 240 4.84 13.12 -0.75
N PHE A 241 5.84 13.85 -0.25
CA PHE A 241 6.79 14.54 -1.10
C PHE A 241 7.73 13.59 -1.85
N SER A 242 8.06 12.45 -1.23
CA SER A 242 8.91 11.44 -1.84
C SER A 242 8.28 10.84 -3.11
N TYR A 243 6.96 10.71 -3.20
CA TYR A 243 6.30 10.26 -4.42
C TYR A 243 6.55 11.19 -5.61
N LEU A 244 6.59 12.51 -5.40
CA LEU A 244 6.90 13.48 -6.46
C LEU A 244 8.36 13.38 -6.92
N ILE A 245 9.29 13.22 -5.98
CA ILE A 245 10.72 13.13 -6.29
C ILE A 245 11.02 11.79 -6.97
N ASN A 246 10.55 10.70 -6.39
CA ASN A 246 10.85 9.34 -6.84
C ASN A 246 10.16 8.96 -8.15
N SER A 247 9.03 9.59 -8.50
CA SER A 247 8.38 9.39 -9.80
C SER A 247 9.32 9.67 -10.98
N ARG A 248 10.22 10.64 -10.86
CA ARG A 248 11.21 10.96 -11.88
C ARG A 248 12.37 9.96 -11.94
N LEU A 249 12.76 9.41 -10.78
CA LEU A 249 13.84 8.42 -10.68
C LEU A 249 13.40 7.06 -11.23
N VAL A 250 12.19 6.65 -10.88
CA VAL A 250 11.61 5.37 -11.27
C VAL A 250 11.35 5.26 -12.78
N THR A 251 10.99 6.37 -13.44
CA THR A 251 10.82 6.39 -14.90
C THR A 251 12.10 6.06 -15.67
N ARG A 252 13.27 6.27 -15.06
CA ARG A 252 14.58 5.94 -15.68
C ARG A 252 14.99 4.50 -15.46
N SER A 253 14.74 3.94 -14.28
CA SER A 253 15.07 2.57 -13.95
C SER A 253 14.27 2.10 -12.71
N GLY A 254 13.14 1.40 -12.94
CA GLY A 254 12.34 0.81 -11.88
C GLY A 254 13.12 -0.22 -11.06
N GLY A 255 13.96 -1.04 -11.70
CA GLY A 255 14.75 -2.06 -11.02
C GLY A 255 15.80 -1.49 -10.06
N MET A 256 16.51 -0.41 -10.45
CA MET A 256 17.43 0.27 -9.54
C MET A 256 16.71 0.92 -8.36
N ALA A 257 15.52 1.47 -8.58
CA ALA A 257 14.71 2.06 -7.52
C ALA A 257 14.32 1.03 -6.45
N VAL A 258 13.87 -0.17 -6.86
CA VAL A 258 13.51 -1.26 -5.94
C VAL A 258 14.72 -1.76 -5.14
N LYS A 259 15.88 -1.93 -5.79
CA LYS A 259 17.13 -2.32 -5.12
C LYS A 259 17.60 -1.25 -4.13
N GLY A 260 17.56 0.02 -4.54
CA GLY A 260 17.88 1.16 -3.69
C GLY A 260 16.95 1.25 -2.46
N ALA A 261 15.66 1.01 -2.66
CA ALA A 261 14.69 0.95 -1.57
C ALA A 261 15.02 -0.13 -0.54
N ALA A 262 15.35 -1.35 -1.00
CA ALA A 262 15.74 -2.44 -0.11
C ALA A 262 17.03 -2.13 0.66
N THR A 263 18.04 -1.54 -0.01
CA THR A 263 19.30 -1.14 0.63
C THR A 263 19.07 -0.09 1.73
N ILE A 264 18.27 0.95 1.44
CA ILE A 264 17.92 1.97 2.44
C ILE A 264 17.22 1.31 3.63
N ARG A 265 16.27 0.39 3.39
CA ARG A 265 15.53 -0.33 4.44
C ARG A 265 16.42 -1.13 5.37
N ILE A 266 17.43 -1.82 4.86
CA ILE A 266 18.39 -2.58 5.67
C ILE A 266 19.03 -1.66 6.71
N ILE A 267 19.59 -0.54 6.25
CA ILE A 267 20.30 0.41 7.11
C ILE A 267 19.36 1.07 8.13
N VAL A 268 18.23 1.55 7.64
CA VAL A 268 17.31 2.37 8.43
C VAL A 268 16.56 1.55 9.47
N VAL A 269 16.15 0.32 9.15
CA VAL A 269 15.50 -0.58 10.11
C VAL A 269 16.49 -1.04 11.18
N LEU A 270 17.73 -1.32 10.80
CA LEU A 270 18.77 -1.64 11.78
C LEU A 270 19.02 -0.45 12.74
N SER A 271 18.97 0.78 12.23
CA SER A 271 19.17 1.99 13.04
C SER A 271 18.05 2.23 14.07
N LEU A 272 16.86 1.62 13.92
CA LEU A 272 15.79 1.70 14.91
C LEU A 272 16.21 1.15 16.28
N SER A 273 17.09 0.14 16.31
CA SER A 273 17.61 -0.44 17.57
C SER A 273 18.45 0.54 18.41
N LEU A 274 18.91 1.64 17.81
CA LEU A 274 19.69 2.66 18.52
C LEU A 274 18.80 3.68 19.28
N ILE A 275 17.52 3.80 18.94
CA ILE A 275 16.62 4.81 19.52
C ILE A 275 16.56 4.72 21.05
N PRO A 276 16.36 3.54 21.69
CA PRO A 276 16.22 3.47 23.14
C PRO A 276 17.53 3.66 23.89
N VAL A 277 18.68 3.58 23.21
CA VAL A 277 20.01 3.80 23.82
C VAL A 277 20.29 5.29 24.01
N LEU A 278 19.61 6.16 23.27
CA LEU A 278 19.83 7.59 23.27
C LEU A 278 18.93 8.29 24.31
N ALA A 279 19.44 9.39 24.89
CA ALA A 279 18.63 10.29 25.72
C ALA A 279 17.44 10.88 24.92
N MET A 280 16.36 11.24 25.63
CA MET A 280 15.09 11.68 25.02
C MET A 280 15.21 12.68 23.85
N PRO A 281 15.95 13.80 23.94
CA PRO A 281 16.03 14.73 22.82
C PRO A 281 16.73 14.13 21.59
N ALA A 282 17.75 13.30 21.79
CA ALA A 282 18.47 12.65 20.70
C ALA A 282 17.67 11.50 20.07
N SER A 283 16.91 10.74 20.85
CA SER A 283 16.03 9.68 20.36
C SER A 283 14.90 10.22 19.50
N VAL A 284 14.32 11.37 19.84
CA VAL A 284 13.31 12.07 19.04
C VAL A 284 13.93 12.53 17.72
N LEU A 285 15.10 13.20 17.76
CA LEU A 285 15.77 13.68 16.57
C LEU A 285 16.13 12.51 15.62
N LEU A 286 16.64 11.42 16.17
CA LEU A 286 16.96 10.22 15.40
C LEU A 286 15.69 9.62 14.75
N SER A 287 14.59 9.57 15.49
CA SER A 287 13.30 9.09 14.96
C SER A 287 12.78 9.98 13.82
N LEU A 288 12.92 11.31 13.95
CA LEU A 288 12.56 12.28 12.92
C LEU A 288 13.48 12.21 11.68
N MET A 289 14.65 11.61 11.78
CA MET A 289 15.51 11.32 10.61
C MET A 289 15.18 9.96 9.99
N ILE A 290 15.04 8.93 10.80
CA ILE A 290 14.85 7.54 10.37
C ILE A 290 13.49 7.35 9.68
N LEU A 291 12.37 7.84 10.27
CA LEU A 291 11.04 7.58 9.75
C LEU A 291 10.78 8.22 8.38
N PRO A 292 11.23 9.45 8.09
CA PRO A 292 11.19 9.98 6.74
C PRO A 292 12.01 9.19 5.72
N MET A 293 13.17 8.64 6.10
CA MET A 293 13.96 7.77 5.20
C MET A 293 13.24 6.45 4.91
N ILE A 294 12.51 5.91 5.89
CA ILE A 294 11.63 4.78 5.71
C ILE A 294 10.53 5.10 4.69
N ALA A 295 9.92 6.27 4.80
CA ALA A 295 8.90 6.75 3.88
C ALA A 295 9.44 6.95 2.45
N PHE A 296 10.62 7.55 2.33
CA PHE A 296 11.32 7.71 1.05
C PHE A 296 11.60 6.35 0.38
N SER A 297 12.11 5.38 1.14
CA SER A 297 12.34 4.03 0.61
C SER A 297 11.05 3.31 0.21
N TRP A 298 9.94 3.55 0.93
CA TRP A 298 8.64 2.99 0.58
C TRP A 298 8.14 3.51 -0.76
N SER A 299 8.22 4.81 -0.99
CA SER A 299 7.79 5.39 -2.25
C SER A 299 8.64 4.92 -3.45
N LEU A 300 9.96 4.72 -3.26
CA LEU A 300 10.83 4.09 -4.27
C LEU A 300 10.40 2.66 -4.59
N TYR A 301 10.15 1.87 -3.55
CA TYR A 301 9.71 0.48 -3.70
C TYR A 301 8.36 0.39 -4.39
N SER A 302 7.34 1.11 -3.90
CA SER A 302 5.98 1.01 -4.42
C SER A 302 5.88 1.47 -5.88
N LEU A 303 6.45 2.63 -6.21
CA LEU A 303 6.47 3.11 -7.60
C LEU A 303 7.31 2.20 -8.50
N GLY A 304 8.47 1.74 -8.02
CA GLY A 304 9.36 0.88 -8.82
C GLY A 304 8.72 -0.46 -9.14
N THR A 305 8.09 -1.10 -8.17
CA THR A 305 7.38 -2.37 -8.36
C THR A 305 6.14 -2.20 -9.22
N GLU A 306 5.35 -1.14 -9.02
CA GLU A 306 4.17 -0.85 -9.83
C GLU A 306 4.53 -0.66 -11.31
N VAL A 307 5.58 0.11 -11.61
CA VAL A 307 6.07 0.32 -12.98
C VAL A 307 6.54 -0.99 -13.61
N ILE A 308 7.31 -1.81 -12.89
CA ILE A 308 7.79 -3.10 -13.37
C ILE A 308 6.60 -4.03 -13.66
N MET A 309 5.63 -4.11 -12.75
CA MET A 309 4.46 -4.98 -12.91
C MET A 309 3.57 -4.56 -14.09
N VAL A 310 3.31 -3.26 -14.24
CA VAL A 310 2.56 -2.74 -15.39
C VAL A 310 3.32 -3.02 -16.70
N GLN A 311 4.64 -2.86 -16.70
CA GLN A 311 5.46 -3.03 -17.89
C GLN A 311 5.54 -4.50 -18.35
N TYR A 312 5.65 -5.46 -17.43
CA TYR A 312 5.89 -6.87 -17.75
C TYR A 312 4.65 -7.76 -17.63
N ALA A 313 3.67 -7.41 -16.83
CA ALA A 313 2.48 -8.21 -16.57
C ALA A 313 1.15 -7.51 -16.95
N GLY A 314 1.21 -6.27 -17.41
CA GLY A 314 0.03 -5.50 -17.80
C GLY A 314 -0.90 -5.15 -16.65
N SER A 315 -2.17 -4.80 -16.95
CA SER A 315 -3.16 -4.41 -15.93
C SER A 315 -3.50 -5.54 -14.94
N GLY A 316 -3.48 -6.79 -15.40
CA GLY A 316 -3.65 -7.96 -14.53
C GLY A 316 -2.50 -8.16 -13.53
N GLY A 317 -1.33 -7.61 -13.81
CA GLY A 317 -0.16 -7.70 -12.94
C GLY A 317 -0.30 -6.94 -11.63
N LEU A 318 -1.06 -5.86 -11.60
CA LEU A 318 -1.31 -5.08 -10.38
C LEU A 318 -2.03 -5.90 -9.30
N GLY A 319 -3.05 -6.69 -9.69
CA GLY A 319 -3.75 -7.57 -8.76
C GLY A 319 -2.84 -8.68 -8.18
N VAL A 320 -1.93 -9.22 -9.00
CA VAL A 320 -0.94 -10.19 -8.55
C VAL A 320 0.08 -9.52 -7.61
N TYR A 321 0.49 -8.29 -7.90
CA TYR A 321 1.33 -7.47 -7.03
C TYR A 321 0.71 -7.30 -5.64
N ASP A 322 -0.54 -6.85 -5.59
CA ASP A 322 -1.25 -6.64 -4.33
C ASP A 322 -1.43 -7.95 -3.53
N ALA A 323 -1.71 -9.06 -4.21
CA ALA A 323 -1.81 -10.37 -3.57
C ALA A 323 -0.46 -10.81 -2.96
N MET A 324 0.65 -10.66 -3.70
CA MET A 324 1.99 -11.00 -3.20
C MET A 324 2.39 -10.13 -2.00
N ALA A 325 2.19 -8.82 -2.10
CA ALA A 325 2.45 -7.89 -1.00
C ALA A 325 1.57 -8.22 0.23
N SER A 326 0.30 -8.57 0.02
CA SER A 326 -0.63 -8.96 1.08
C SER A 326 -0.22 -10.26 1.79
N ILE A 327 0.27 -11.27 1.06
CA ILE A 327 0.78 -12.52 1.66
C ILE A 327 1.95 -12.19 2.61
N GLY A 328 2.94 -11.44 2.12
CA GLY A 328 4.08 -11.05 2.95
C GLY A 328 3.65 -10.22 4.17
N SER A 329 2.79 -9.23 3.95
CA SER A 329 2.31 -8.33 5.00
C SER A 329 1.48 -9.04 6.07
N SER A 330 0.66 -10.04 5.70
CA SER A 330 -0.16 -10.81 6.66
C SER A 330 0.72 -11.58 7.64
N ILE A 331 1.65 -12.37 7.11
CA ILE A 331 2.55 -13.18 7.93
C ILE A 331 3.46 -12.26 8.77
N GLY A 332 4.00 -11.22 8.13
CA GLY A 332 4.88 -10.25 8.79
C GLY A 332 4.17 -9.46 9.89
N GLY A 333 2.93 -9.05 9.67
CA GLY A 333 2.12 -8.34 10.66
C GLY A 333 1.80 -9.18 11.89
N PHE A 334 1.42 -10.46 11.68
CA PHE A 334 1.21 -11.40 12.78
C PHE A 334 2.48 -11.59 13.61
N LEU A 335 3.59 -11.91 12.95
CA LEU A 335 4.87 -12.11 13.64
C LEU A 335 5.38 -10.81 14.28
N GLY A 336 5.23 -9.66 13.62
CA GLY A 336 5.59 -8.35 14.18
C GLY A 336 4.77 -7.98 15.42
N GLY A 337 3.54 -8.47 15.55
CA GLY A 337 2.74 -8.33 16.76
C GLY A 337 3.10 -9.31 17.88
N ALA A 338 3.58 -10.52 17.56
CA ALA A 338 3.86 -11.59 18.51
C ALA A 338 5.33 -11.64 18.96
N LEU A 339 6.27 -11.51 18.03
CA LEU A 339 7.72 -11.68 18.30
C LEU A 339 8.30 -10.71 19.33
N PRO A 340 7.89 -9.43 19.41
CA PRO A 340 8.43 -8.52 20.43
C PRO A 340 8.27 -9.01 21.86
N PHE A 341 7.23 -9.80 22.14
CA PHE A 341 6.97 -10.37 23.46
C PHE A 341 7.83 -11.61 23.77
N ILE A 342 8.42 -12.24 22.74
CA ILE A 342 9.22 -13.45 22.88
C ILE A 342 10.71 -13.11 22.84
N VAL A 343 11.15 -12.36 21.83
CA VAL A 343 12.57 -12.08 21.57
C VAL A 343 12.99 -10.64 21.86
N GLY A 344 12.03 -9.73 22.08
CA GLY A 344 12.30 -8.31 22.23
C GLY A 344 12.28 -7.54 20.91
N PHE A 345 12.41 -6.20 20.99
CA PHE A 345 12.30 -5.33 19.80
C PHE A 345 13.61 -5.27 18.99
N GLU A 346 14.78 -5.27 19.66
CA GLU A 346 16.06 -5.16 18.96
C GLU A 346 16.34 -6.35 18.05
N PRO A 347 16.20 -7.63 18.50
CA PRO A 347 16.33 -8.78 17.62
C PRO A 347 15.30 -8.78 16.48
N LEU A 348 14.07 -8.26 16.74
CA LEU A 348 13.04 -8.13 15.72
C LEU A 348 13.50 -7.24 14.57
N PHE A 349 14.09 -6.08 14.85
CA PHE A 349 14.61 -5.19 13.81
C PHE A 349 15.82 -5.80 13.08
N MET A 350 16.66 -6.57 13.75
CA MET A 350 17.74 -7.32 13.13
C MET A 350 17.20 -8.39 12.17
N ILE A 351 16.21 -9.18 12.60
CA ILE A 351 15.54 -10.18 11.74
C ILE A 351 14.91 -9.50 10.51
N SER A 352 14.17 -8.41 10.72
CA SER A 352 13.57 -7.66 9.62
C SER A 352 14.64 -7.16 8.63
N SER A 353 15.75 -6.62 9.13
CA SER A 353 16.87 -6.15 8.31
C SER A 353 17.52 -7.27 7.50
N LEU A 354 17.70 -8.46 8.09
CA LEU A 354 18.21 -9.64 7.38
C LEU A 354 17.26 -10.09 6.27
N VAL A 355 15.94 -10.08 6.52
CA VAL A 355 14.96 -10.41 5.49
C VAL A 355 14.97 -9.38 4.35
N PHE A 356 15.15 -8.07 4.63
CA PHE A 356 15.37 -7.07 3.58
C PHE A 356 16.62 -7.35 2.75
N ALA A 357 17.71 -7.86 3.37
CA ALA A 357 18.91 -8.25 2.64
C ALA A 357 18.65 -9.44 1.69
N VAL A 358 17.86 -10.43 2.15
CA VAL A 358 17.44 -11.54 1.27
C VAL A 358 16.55 -11.06 0.13
N ALA A 359 15.62 -10.11 0.42
CA ALA A 359 14.80 -9.48 -0.62
C ALA A 359 15.66 -8.73 -1.65
N LEU A 360 16.70 -8.00 -1.21
CA LEU A 360 17.66 -7.33 -2.09
C LEU A 360 18.39 -8.32 -3.01
N ILE A 361 18.80 -9.46 -2.48
CA ILE A 361 19.42 -10.53 -3.30
C ILE A 361 18.43 -11.04 -4.35
N ALA A 362 17.15 -11.28 -3.97
CA ALA A 362 16.11 -11.69 -4.90
C ALA A 362 15.88 -10.66 -6.01
N PHE A 363 15.80 -9.37 -5.68
CA PHE A 363 15.67 -8.28 -6.66
C PHE A 363 16.92 -8.18 -7.56
N SER A 364 18.11 -8.42 -7.03
CA SER A 364 19.35 -8.36 -7.80
C SER A 364 19.47 -9.52 -8.78
N THR A 365 19.01 -10.71 -8.40
CA THR A 365 19.04 -11.91 -9.24
C THR A 365 17.90 -11.97 -10.26
N SER A 366 16.83 -11.19 -10.07
CA SER A 366 15.71 -11.11 -11.01
C SER A 366 16.04 -10.40 -12.33
N ARG A 367 17.21 -9.71 -12.41
CA ARG A 367 17.67 -8.94 -13.58
C ARG A 367 16.69 -7.86 -14.06
N THR A 368 15.97 -7.22 -13.10
CA THR A 368 15.10 -6.06 -13.35
C THR A 368 15.88 -4.76 -13.38
#